data_cd2966dcbe2cda41d79eac73a929c431
#
_entry.id   cd2966dcbe2cda41d79eac73a929c431
#
_cell.length_a   1.000
_cell.length_b   1.000
_cell.length_c   1.000
_cell.angle_alpha   90.00
_cell.angle_beta   90.00
_cell.angle_gamma   90.00
#
_symmetry.space_group_name_H-M   'P 1'
#
loop_
_entity.id
_entity.type
_entity.pdbx_description
1 polymer ?
#
loop_
_entity_poly.entity_id
_entity_poly.type
_entity_poly.pdbx_seq_one_letter_code
_entity_poly.pdbx_strand_id
1 'polypeptide(L)'
;YGARVIVTEIDPICALQAAMEGFEVKTVESALAEGNIYVTCTGNCDIITLEHMQRMRDQAIVCNIGHFDNEIQMARLEKSAAVKTNIKPQVDKFTFPDGHSIFILAEGRLVNLGCATGHPSFVMSNSFTNQCLAQIELWQKKLEVGVYRLPKHLDEEVARLHLDNLGVELTQLTKKQADYIGVPVEGPYKAEHYRY
;
A
#
# COMPACT_ATOMS: atom_id res chain seq x y z
N TYR A 1 -11.09 2.46 -12.57
CA TYR A 1 -11.17 3.84 -13.09
C TYR A 1 -10.81 3.93 -14.59
N GLY A 2 -10.59 2.79 -15.26
CA GLY A 2 -10.37 2.71 -16.71
C GLY A 2 -8.90 2.92 -17.13
N ALA A 3 -7.95 2.97 -16.21
CA ALA A 3 -6.53 3.00 -16.57
C ALA A 3 -6.06 1.61 -17.05
N ARG A 4 -5.18 1.58 -18.05
CA ARG A 4 -4.38 0.39 -18.35
C ARG A 4 -3.26 0.30 -17.32
N VAL A 5 -3.20 -0.79 -16.57
CA VAL A 5 -2.22 -1.00 -15.50
C VAL A 5 -1.20 -2.04 -15.91
N ILE A 6 0.07 -1.71 -15.73
CA ILE A 6 1.21 -2.63 -15.84
C ILE A 6 1.75 -2.85 -14.44
N VAL A 7 1.88 -4.09 -14.03
CA VAL A 7 2.46 -4.48 -12.74
C VAL A 7 3.90 -4.91 -12.94
N THR A 8 4.80 -4.48 -12.07
CA THR A 8 6.16 -5.00 -11.98
C THR A 8 6.31 -5.74 -10.66
N GLU A 9 6.78 -6.98 -10.67
CA GLU A 9 6.80 -7.83 -9.49
C GLU A 9 7.99 -8.79 -9.53
N ILE A 10 8.57 -9.10 -8.37
CA ILE A 10 9.66 -10.05 -8.21
C ILE A 10 9.20 -11.42 -7.71
N ASP A 11 8.09 -11.46 -6.94
CA ASP A 11 7.52 -12.71 -6.44
C ASP A 11 6.70 -13.38 -7.55
N PRO A 12 7.06 -14.60 -7.97
CA PRO A 12 6.34 -15.31 -9.03
C PRO A 12 4.88 -15.62 -8.68
N ILE A 13 4.54 -15.77 -7.39
CA ILE A 13 3.16 -16.00 -6.94
C ILE A 13 2.34 -14.73 -7.10
N CYS A 14 2.86 -13.59 -6.64
CA CYS A 14 2.20 -12.30 -6.79
C CYS A 14 2.10 -11.88 -8.26
N ALA A 15 3.13 -12.16 -9.06
CA ALA A 15 3.11 -11.92 -10.51
C ALA A 15 2.02 -12.76 -11.20
N LEU A 16 1.87 -14.04 -10.84
CA LEU A 16 0.82 -14.90 -11.35
C LEU A 16 -0.57 -14.40 -10.94
N GLN A 17 -0.76 -14.00 -9.69
CA GLN A 17 -2.02 -13.43 -9.22
C GLN A 17 -2.40 -12.20 -10.04
N ALA A 18 -1.48 -11.25 -10.22
CA ALA A 18 -1.71 -10.05 -11.02
C ALA A 18 -2.10 -10.41 -12.48
N ALA A 19 -1.40 -11.37 -13.09
CA ALA A 19 -1.70 -11.84 -14.44
C ALA A 19 -3.08 -12.51 -14.53
N MET A 20 -3.47 -13.29 -13.53
CA MET A 20 -4.81 -13.94 -13.48
C MET A 20 -5.94 -12.93 -13.28
N GLU A 21 -5.67 -11.78 -12.64
CA GLU A 21 -6.63 -10.67 -12.54
C GLU A 21 -6.70 -9.82 -13.84
N GLY A 22 -5.93 -10.16 -14.85
CA GLY A 22 -5.95 -9.53 -16.17
C GLY A 22 -4.97 -8.37 -16.32
N PHE A 23 -4.08 -8.14 -15.36
CA PHE A 23 -3.02 -7.14 -15.48
C PHE A 23 -1.86 -7.64 -16.35
N GLU A 24 -1.26 -6.72 -17.08
CA GLU A 24 -0.01 -6.98 -17.79
C GLU A 24 1.15 -6.93 -16.77
N VAL A 25 1.98 -7.98 -16.76
CA VAL A 25 3.15 -8.05 -15.87
C VAL A 25 4.41 -7.93 -16.70
N LYS A 26 5.26 -6.93 -16.39
CA LYS A 26 6.51 -6.61 -17.12
C LYS A 26 7.61 -6.20 -16.16
N THR A 27 8.84 -6.07 -16.66
CA THR A 27 9.91 -5.35 -15.95
C THR A 27 9.73 -3.84 -16.09
N VAL A 28 10.34 -3.07 -15.19
CA VAL A 28 10.33 -1.61 -15.27
C VAL A 28 10.88 -1.15 -16.61
N GLU A 29 12.01 -1.71 -17.04
CA GLU A 29 12.69 -1.35 -18.28
C GLU A 29 11.81 -1.55 -19.53
N SER A 30 11.00 -2.61 -19.53
CA SER A 30 10.06 -2.89 -20.63
C SER A 30 8.87 -1.93 -20.64
N ALA A 31 8.50 -1.37 -19.48
CA ALA A 31 7.38 -0.46 -19.34
C ALA A 31 7.73 1.02 -19.62
N LEU A 32 9.02 1.38 -19.66
CA LEU A 32 9.46 2.80 -19.78
C LEU A 32 8.94 3.51 -21.04
N ALA A 33 8.80 2.79 -22.15
CA ALA A 33 8.35 3.37 -23.42
C ALA A 33 6.83 3.67 -23.47
N GLU A 34 6.05 3.11 -22.55
CA GLU A 34 4.59 3.19 -22.59
C GLU A 34 3.95 3.76 -21.33
N GLY A 35 4.65 3.75 -20.18
CA GLY A 35 4.14 4.27 -18.92
C GLY A 35 3.97 5.78 -18.93
N ASN A 36 2.85 6.26 -18.41
CA ASN A 36 2.60 7.69 -18.16
C ASN A 36 2.71 8.04 -16.68
N ILE A 37 2.35 7.10 -15.81
CA ILE A 37 2.38 7.27 -14.35
C ILE A 37 3.11 6.06 -13.78
N TYR A 38 4.10 6.33 -12.95
CA TYR A 38 4.89 5.33 -12.24
C TYR A 38 4.66 5.48 -10.75
N VAL A 39 4.26 4.38 -10.11
CA VAL A 39 3.97 4.34 -8.67
C VAL A 39 4.81 3.25 -8.05
N THR A 40 5.75 3.61 -7.17
CA THR A 40 6.52 2.63 -6.40
C THR A 40 5.82 2.30 -5.09
N CYS A 41 5.79 1.03 -4.70
CA CYS A 41 5.06 0.54 -3.53
C CYS A 41 5.69 -0.75 -2.94
N THR A 42 7.01 -0.88 -3.06
CA THR A 42 7.71 -2.14 -2.74
C THR A 42 8.26 -2.21 -1.33
N GLY A 43 8.47 -1.07 -0.67
CA GLY A 43 9.19 -0.99 0.61
C GLY A 43 10.70 -1.29 0.49
N ASN A 44 11.23 -1.31 -0.75
CA ASN A 44 12.64 -1.57 -1.05
C ASN A 44 13.36 -0.25 -1.41
N CYS A 45 14.46 -0.30 -2.11
CA CYS A 45 15.21 0.87 -2.57
C CYS A 45 15.52 0.79 -4.07
N ASP A 46 15.82 1.95 -4.68
CA ASP A 46 16.29 2.07 -6.07
C ASP A 46 15.39 1.38 -7.12
N ILE A 47 14.10 1.38 -6.90
CA ILE A 47 13.12 0.80 -7.82
C ILE A 47 13.04 1.63 -9.11
N ILE A 48 13.02 2.96 -8.98
CA ILE A 48 13.13 3.89 -10.09
C ILE A 48 14.49 4.57 -10.02
N THR A 49 15.37 4.20 -10.93
CA THR A 49 16.74 4.74 -11.03
C THR A 49 16.77 6.01 -11.88
N LEU A 50 17.90 6.75 -11.84
CA LEU A 50 18.13 7.89 -12.72
C LEU A 50 18.05 7.49 -14.20
N GLU A 51 18.61 6.33 -14.54
CA GLU A 51 18.60 5.78 -15.89
C GLU A 51 17.19 5.46 -16.38
N HIS A 52 16.31 5.00 -15.49
CA HIS A 52 14.87 4.83 -15.79
C HIS A 52 14.22 6.18 -16.08
N MET A 53 14.43 7.17 -15.20
CA MET A 53 13.85 8.51 -15.35
C MET A 53 14.28 9.21 -16.65
N GLN A 54 15.53 9.03 -17.08
CA GLN A 54 16.05 9.55 -18.35
C GLN A 54 15.43 8.90 -19.58
N ARG A 55 14.83 7.70 -19.45
CA ARG A 55 14.22 6.94 -20.55
C ARG A 55 12.69 6.95 -20.52
N MET A 56 12.10 7.54 -19.49
CA MET A 56 10.65 7.71 -19.42
C MET A 56 10.15 8.64 -20.52
N ARG A 57 8.88 8.51 -20.83
CA ARG A 57 8.22 9.43 -21.78
C ARG A 57 8.20 10.85 -21.23
N ASP A 58 8.19 11.82 -22.17
CA ASP A 58 7.98 13.22 -21.78
C ASP A 58 6.68 13.38 -20.98
N GLN A 59 6.74 14.18 -19.92
CA GLN A 59 5.68 14.45 -18.97
C GLN A 59 5.20 13.23 -18.16
N ALA A 60 6.02 12.19 -18.03
CA ALA A 60 5.72 11.10 -17.12
C ALA A 60 5.64 11.59 -15.66
N ILE A 61 4.70 11.02 -14.91
CA ILE A 61 4.51 11.31 -13.49
C ILE A 61 5.10 10.18 -12.67
N VAL A 62 5.93 10.52 -11.69
CA VAL A 62 6.60 9.54 -10.81
C VAL A 62 6.25 9.85 -9.37
N CYS A 63 5.78 8.85 -8.64
CA CYS A 63 5.44 8.98 -7.23
C CYS A 63 5.69 7.69 -6.45
N ASN A 64 5.77 7.82 -5.14
CA ASN A 64 6.02 6.73 -4.22
C ASN A 64 4.85 6.61 -3.23
N ILE A 65 4.39 5.39 -2.99
CA ILE A 65 3.45 5.03 -1.93
C ILE A 65 4.06 4.01 -0.95
N GLY A 66 5.32 3.62 -1.18
CA GLY A 66 6.11 2.84 -0.23
C GLY A 66 6.47 3.63 1.02
N HIS A 67 7.00 2.96 2.03
CA HIS A 67 7.15 3.55 3.36
C HIS A 67 8.21 4.66 3.43
N PHE A 68 9.34 4.48 2.75
CA PHE A 68 10.46 5.43 2.74
C PHE A 68 10.65 6.07 1.37
N ASP A 69 11.38 7.19 1.33
CA ASP A 69 11.67 7.99 0.14
C ASP A 69 12.90 7.48 -0.67
N ASN A 70 13.31 6.24 -0.45
CA ASN A 70 14.47 5.62 -1.08
C ASN A 70 14.13 4.74 -2.30
N GLU A 71 12.86 4.57 -2.63
CA GLU A 71 12.43 3.78 -3.80
C GLU A 71 12.72 4.51 -5.12
N ILE A 72 12.73 5.84 -5.11
CA ILE A 72 13.09 6.68 -6.25
C ILE A 72 14.45 7.32 -5.99
N GLN A 73 15.39 7.23 -6.92
CA GLN A 73 16.75 7.79 -6.76
C GLN A 73 16.77 9.32 -6.83
N MET A 74 16.08 10.00 -5.91
CA MET A 74 15.97 11.45 -5.87
C MET A 74 17.33 12.13 -5.73
N ALA A 75 18.21 11.63 -4.86
CA ALA A 75 19.54 12.20 -4.65
C ALA A 75 20.43 12.17 -5.92
N ARG A 76 20.27 11.16 -6.78
CA ARG A 76 20.95 11.11 -8.09
C ARG A 76 20.30 12.04 -9.11
N LEU A 77 18.97 12.12 -9.11
CA LEU A 77 18.24 13.03 -9.99
C LEU A 77 18.61 14.49 -9.72
N GLU A 78 18.62 14.91 -8.46
CA GLU A 78 18.97 16.28 -8.03
C GLU A 78 20.43 16.66 -8.34
N LYS A 79 21.34 15.68 -8.37
CA LYS A 79 22.76 15.89 -8.75
C LYS A 79 22.99 15.76 -10.25
N SER A 80 21.99 15.38 -11.02
CA SER A 80 22.10 15.23 -12.47
C SER A 80 22.08 16.58 -13.18
N ALA A 81 22.18 16.55 -14.51
CA ALA A 81 22.05 17.75 -15.35
C ALA A 81 20.58 18.18 -15.57
N ALA A 82 19.60 17.53 -14.94
CA ALA A 82 18.21 17.91 -15.06
C ALA A 82 17.91 19.19 -14.26
N VAL A 83 17.13 20.08 -14.84
CA VAL A 83 16.73 21.35 -14.21
C VAL A 83 15.44 21.16 -13.45
N LYS A 84 15.49 21.37 -12.14
CA LYS A 84 14.31 21.32 -11.25
C LYS A 84 13.53 22.63 -11.34
N THR A 85 12.24 22.54 -11.56
CA THR A 85 11.27 23.66 -11.51
C THR A 85 10.09 23.27 -10.64
N ASN A 86 9.84 24.00 -9.57
CA ASN A 86 8.66 23.76 -8.74
C ASN A 86 7.41 24.30 -9.46
N ILE A 87 6.43 23.45 -9.71
CA ILE A 87 5.17 23.80 -10.41
C ILE A 87 4.12 24.26 -9.40
N LYS A 88 4.02 23.56 -8.29
CA LYS A 88 3.16 23.88 -7.14
C LYS A 88 3.68 23.10 -5.92
N PRO A 89 3.19 23.41 -4.69
CA PRO A 89 3.61 22.64 -3.52
C PRO A 89 3.53 21.14 -3.76
N GLN A 90 4.61 20.43 -3.44
CA GLN A 90 4.77 18.98 -3.59
C GLN A 90 4.76 18.45 -5.05
N VAL A 91 4.91 19.32 -6.05
CA VAL A 91 4.99 18.91 -7.46
C VAL A 91 6.17 19.61 -8.13
N ASP A 92 7.21 18.86 -8.43
CA ASP A 92 8.42 19.32 -9.09
C ASP A 92 8.53 18.74 -10.49
N LYS A 93 8.86 19.59 -11.45
CA LYS A 93 9.21 19.20 -12.82
C LYS A 93 10.73 19.15 -12.94
N PHE A 94 11.26 18.04 -13.45
CA PHE A 94 12.65 17.90 -13.83
C PHE A 94 12.74 17.86 -15.36
N THR A 95 13.46 18.81 -15.95
CA THR A 95 13.69 18.87 -17.40
C THR A 95 15.12 18.44 -17.70
N PHE A 96 15.28 17.40 -18.49
CA PHE A 96 16.56 16.84 -18.88
C PHE A 96 17.19 17.64 -20.05
N PRO A 97 18.52 17.50 -20.30
CA PRO A 97 19.21 18.26 -21.34
C PRO A 97 18.68 18.04 -22.77
N ASP A 98 18.06 16.92 -23.04
CA ASP A 98 17.43 16.59 -24.33
C ASP A 98 16.04 17.25 -24.51
N GLY A 99 15.54 17.94 -23.49
CA GLY A 99 14.28 18.69 -23.48
C GLY A 99 13.09 17.92 -22.94
N HIS A 100 13.16 16.58 -22.78
CA HIS A 100 12.08 15.85 -22.13
C HIS A 100 12.02 16.15 -20.63
N SER A 101 10.88 15.98 -20.03
CA SER A 101 10.65 16.28 -18.62
C SER A 101 9.80 15.23 -17.93
N ILE A 102 9.99 15.11 -16.62
CA ILE A 102 9.15 14.28 -15.75
C ILE A 102 8.64 15.10 -14.57
N PHE A 103 7.55 14.67 -13.96
CA PHE A 103 7.00 15.25 -12.74
C PHE A 103 7.25 14.29 -11.58
N ILE A 104 7.88 14.81 -10.52
CA ILE A 104 8.05 14.07 -9.26
C ILE A 104 7.05 14.61 -8.25
N LEU A 105 6.26 13.74 -7.67
CA LEU A 105 5.29 14.09 -6.63
C LEU A 105 5.89 13.87 -5.24
N ALA A 106 5.62 14.81 -4.32
CA ALA A 106 6.04 14.78 -2.92
C ALA A 106 7.56 14.53 -2.72
N GLU A 107 8.39 14.93 -3.71
CA GLU A 107 9.85 14.71 -3.68
C GLU A 107 10.25 13.23 -3.47
N GLY A 108 9.46 12.29 -3.98
CA GLY A 108 9.66 10.84 -3.78
C GLY A 108 9.20 10.29 -2.44
N ARG A 109 8.65 11.14 -1.54
CA ARG A 109 8.05 10.73 -0.27
C ARG A 109 6.64 10.18 -0.50
N LEU A 110 5.97 9.73 0.57
CA LEU A 110 4.60 9.20 0.52
C LEU A 110 3.63 10.18 -0.15
N VAL A 111 3.21 9.86 -1.37
CA VAL A 111 2.37 10.73 -2.21
C VAL A 111 0.97 10.94 -1.63
N ASN A 112 0.41 9.95 -0.98
CA ASN A 112 -0.91 10.04 -0.35
C ASN A 112 -0.97 11.03 0.82
N LEU A 113 0.17 11.28 1.46
CA LEU A 113 0.28 12.29 2.53
C LEU A 113 0.77 13.64 2.00
N GLY A 114 1.68 13.65 1.03
CA GLY A 114 2.23 14.88 0.45
C GLY A 114 1.29 15.58 -0.53
N CYS A 115 0.59 14.82 -1.38
CA CYS A 115 -0.24 15.34 -2.47
C CYS A 115 -1.74 15.07 -2.32
N ALA A 116 -2.15 14.33 -1.27
CA ALA A 116 -3.54 13.98 -0.99
C ALA A 116 -3.83 14.07 0.52
N THR A 117 -4.97 13.56 0.95
CA THR A 117 -5.44 13.66 2.35
C THR A 117 -5.18 12.40 3.18
N GLY A 118 -4.42 11.44 2.66
CA GLY A 118 -4.20 10.15 3.29
C GLY A 118 -5.41 9.22 3.18
N HIS A 119 -5.48 8.22 4.08
CA HIS A 119 -6.61 7.31 4.17
C HIS A 119 -7.84 7.99 4.79
N PRO A 120 -9.07 7.61 4.39
CA PRO A 120 -10.27 8.07 5.06
C PRO A 120 -10.29 7.74 6.53
N SER A 121 -10.85 8.63 7.35
CA SER A 121 -10.87 8.48 8.81
C SER A 121 -11.59 7.20 9.26
N PHE A 122 -12.63 6.77 8.55
CA PHE A 122 -13.32 5.51 8.84
C PHE A 122 -12.41 4.28 8.67
N VAL A 123 -11.56 4.25 7.62
CA VAL A 123 -10.58 3.17 7.43
C VAL A 123 -9.56 3.18 8.56
N MET A 124 -9.04 4.36 8.91
CA MET A 124 -8.07 4.50 10.00
C MET A 124 -8.65 4.23 11.38
N SER A 125 -9.97 4.41 11.56
CA SER A 125 -10.66 4.04 12.80
C SER A 125 -10.48 2.55 13.13
N ASN A 126 -10.52 1.66 12.14
CA ASN A 126 -10.24 0.24 12.35
C ASN A 126 -8.82 0.01 12.91
N SER A 127 -7.84 0.69 12.34
CA SER A 127 -6.45 0.60 12.80
C SER A 127 -6.28 1.14 14.23
N PHE A 128 -6.88 2.29 14.53
CA PHE A 128 -6.78 2.90 15.87
C PHE A 128 -7.52 2.07 16.93
N THR A 129 -8.68 1.52 16.61
CA THR A 129 -9.41 0.61 17.49
C THR A 129 -8.56 -0.62 17.81
N ASN A 130 -7.91 -1.21 16.80
CA ASN A 130 -7.02 -2.34 17.00
C ASN A 130 -5.83 -1.98 17.93
N GLN A 131 -5.22 -0.80 17.73
CA GLN A 131 -4.17 -0.31 18.61
C GLN A 131 -4.64 -0.11 20.05
N CYS A 132 -5.84 0.43 20.25
CA CYS A 132 -6.41 0.60 21.60
C CYS A 132 -6.66 -0.76 22.28
N LEU A 133 -7.28 -1.69 21.56
CA LEU A 133 -7.55 -3.03 22.09
C LEU A 133 -6.24 -3.78 22.40
N ALA A 134 -5.22 -3.62 21.57
CA ALA A 134 -3.90 -4.19 21.83
C ALA A 134 -3.28 -3.68 23.14
N GLN A 135 -3.37 -2.37 23.39
CA GLN A 135 -2.87 -1.77 24.64
C GLN A 135 -3.64 -2.29 25.86
N ILE A 136 -4.97 -2.41 25.75
CA ILE A 136 -5.81 -2.97 26.82
C ILE A 136 -5.42 -4.43 27.10
N GLU A 137 -5.24 -5.23 26.06
CA GLU A 137 -4.83 -6.64 26.16
C GLU A 137 -3.49 -6.79 26.86
N LEU A 138 -2.48 -6.00 26.46
CA LEU A 138 -1.15 -6.01 27.08
C LEU A 138 -1.21 -5.61 28.55
N TRP A 139 -1.98 -4.60 28.88
CA TRP A 139 -2.14 -4.14 30.25
C TRP A 139 -2.81 -5.17 31.14
N GLN A 140 -3.86 -5.82 30.65
CA GLN A 140 -4.62 -6.80 31.42
C GLN A 140 -3.84 -8.11 31.63
N LYS A 141 -3.17 -8.60 30.58
CA LYS A 141 -2.46 -9.88 30.62
C LYS A 141 -1.07 -9.81 31.25
N LYS A 142 -0.50 -8.62 31.40
CA LYS A 142 0.83 -8.41 32.01
C LYS A 142 1.88 -9.38 31.42
N LEU A 143 1.94 -9.43 30.09
CA LEU A 143 2.83 -10.34 29.37
C LEU A 143 4.29 -9.99 29.63
N GLU A 144 5.15 -11.02 29.58
CA GLU A 144 6.60 -10.83 29.61
C GLU A 144 7.07 -10.01 28.40
N VAL A 145 8.29 -9.41 28.50
CA VAL A 145 8.85 -8.64 27.39
C VAL A 145 9.07 -9.54 26.18
N GLY A 146 8.41 -9.22 25.06
CA GLY A 146 8.46 -10.04 23.84
C GLY A 146 7.57 -9.47 22.73
N VAL A 147 7.53 -10.19 21.61
CA VAL A 147 6.65 -9.89 20.46
C VAL A 147 5.51 -10.90 20.47
N TYR A 148 4.29 -10.41 20.53
CA TYR A 148 3.09 -11.22 20.61
C TYR A 148 2.16 -10.95 19.44
N ARG A 149 1.45 -11.96 19.00
CA ARG A 149 0.36 -11.85 18.05
C ARG A 149 -0.94 -11.61 18.83
N LEU A 150 -1.71 -10.63 18.40
CA LEU A 150 -3.02 -10.39 19.00
C LEU A 150 -3.96 -11.57 18.73
N PRO A 151 -4.79 -11.94 19.70
CA PRO A 151 -5.79 -12.98 19.54
C PRO A 151 -6.81 -12.63 18.45
N LYS A 152 -7.28 -13.64 17.72
CA LYS A 152 -8.20 -13.49 16.59
C LYS A 152 -9.53 -12.83 16.97
N HIS A 153 -10.02 -13.06 18.18
CA HIS A 153 -11.26 -12.43 18.66
C HIS A 153 -11.17 -10.90 18.71
N LEU A 154 -9.97 -10.30 18.90
CA LEU A 154 -9.81 -8.85 18.87
C LEU A 154 -9.95 -8.30 17.44
N ASP A 155 -9.43 -9.02 16.42
CA ASP A 155 -9.65 -8.63 15.01
C ASP A 155 -11.15 -8.63 14.68
N GLU A 156 -11.88 -9.64 15.13
CA GLU A 156 -13.34 -9.74 14.94
C GLU A 156 -14.09 -8.64 15.69
N GLU A 157 -13.64 -8.29 16.89
CA GLU A 157 -14.25 -7.20 17.68
C GLU A 157 -14.04 -5.85 16.98
N VAL A 158 -12.86 -5.56 16.46
CA VAL A 158 -12.64 -4.36 15.65
C VAL A 158 -13.62 -4.28 14.50
N ALA A 159 -13.81 -5.39 13.77
CA ALA A 159 -14.76 -5.43 12.66
C ALA A 159 -16.22 -5.19 13.16
N ARG A 160 -16.66 -5.86 14.22
CA ARG A 160 -18.01 -5.71 14.79
C ARG A 160 -18.31 -4.26 15.15
N LEU A 161 -17.40 -3.57 15.83
CA LEU A 161 -17.55 -2.17 16.23
C LEU A 161 -17.76 -1.20 15.04
N HIS A 162 -17.37 -1.60 13.82
CA HIS A 162 -17.50 -0.76 12.64
C HIS A 162 -18.66 -1.13 11.72
N LEU A 163 -19.22 -2.34 11.86
CA LEU A 163 -20.27 -2.83 10.95
C LEU A 163 -21.57 -2.05 11.06
N ASP A 164 -21.96 -1.61 12.25
CA ASP A 164 -23.18 -0.84 12.47
C ASP A 164 -23.19 0.46 11.66
N ASN A 165 -22.04 1.12 11.54
CA ASN A 165 -21.92 2.34 10.74
C ASN A 165 -22.12 2.11 9.23
N LEU A 166 -21.99 0.86 8.79
CA LEU A 166 -22.21 0.46 7.39
C LEU A 166 -23.59 -0.13 7.15
N GLY A 167 -24.41 -0.25 8.20
CA GLY A 167 -25.73 -0.88 8.13
C GLY A 167 -25.67 -2.37 7.82
N VAL A 168 -24.62 -3.06 8.27
CA VAL A 168 -24.41 -4.48 8.00
C VAL A 168 -25.07 -5.33 9.08
N GLU A 169 -25.88 -6.29 8.65
CA GLU A 169 -26.47 -7.32 9.52
C GLU A 169 -25.72 -8.64 9.35
N LEU A 170 -25.18 -9.18 10.44
CA LEU A 170 -24.47 -10.45 10.43
C LEU A 170 -25.42 -11.63 10.65
N THR A 171 -25.28 -12.66 9.83
CA THR A 171 -25.92 -13.95 10.07
C THR A 171 -25.30 -14.62 11.31
N GLN A 172 -26.15 -15.15 12.17
CA GLN A 172 -25.72 -15.91 13.35
C GLN A 172 -25.72 -17.41 13.04
N LEU A 173 -24.67 -18.11 13.49
CA LEU A 173 -24.59 -19.56 13.37
C LEU A 173 -25.57 -20.22 14.36
N THR A 174 -26.29 -21.22 13.87
CA THR A 174 -26.96 -22.16 14.78
C THR A 174 -25.92 -23.09 15.41
N LYS A 175 -26.22 -23.66 16.57
CA LYS A 175 -25.33 -24.64 17.21
C LYS A 175 -24.97 -25.79 16.26
N LYS A 176 -25.91 -26.30 15.47
CA LYS A 176 -25.68 -27.38 14.49
C LYS A 176 -24.65 -26.96 13.42
N GLN A 177 -24.75 -25.72 12.94
CA GLN A 177 -23.77 -25.20 11.95
C GLN A 177 -22.39 -25.02 12.57
N ALA A 178 -22.32 -24.44 13.77
CA ALA A 178 -21.08 -24.24 14.49
C ALA A 178 -20.38 -25.59 14.79
N ASP A 179 -21.12 -26.58 15.28
CA ASP A 179 -20.61 -27.93 15.54
C ASP A 179 -20.12 -28.61 14.24
N TYR A 180 -20.81 -28.42 13.11
CA TYR A 180 -20.44 -29.00 11.82
C TYR A 180 -19.09 -28.47 11.28
N ILE A 181 -18.83 -27.19 11.43
CA ILE A 181 -17.58 -26.56 10.95
C ILE A 181 -16.50 -26.47 12.04
N GLY A 182 -16.82 -26.89 13.27
CA GLY A 182 -15.85 -26.95 14.38
C GLY A 182 -15.44 -25.60 14.94
N VAL A 183 -16.36 -24.61 14.97
CA VAL A 183 -16.08 -23.29 15.56
C VAL A 183 -17.13 -22.95 16.64
N PRO A 184 -16.83 -22.04 17.59
CA PRO A 184 -17.83 -21.52 18.50
C PRO A 184 -18.91 -20.70 17.76
N VAL A 185 -20.14 -20.67 18.31
CA VAL A 185 -21.25 -19.86 17.75
C VAL A 185 -20.87 -18.37 17.67
N GLU A 186 -20.15 -17.87 18.67
CA GLU A 186 -19.76 -16.46 18.80
C GLU A 186 -18.39 -16.14 18.19
N GLY A 187 -17.72 -17.13 17.59
CA GLY A 187 -16.39 -16.98 17.05
C GLY A 187 -15.26 -17.29 18.09
N PRO A 188 -14.03 -17.15 17.74
CA PRO A 188 -13.55 -16.74 16.42
C PRO A 188 -13.84 -17.78 15.32
N TYR A 189 -14.19 -17.29 14.13
CA TYR A 189 -14.61 -18.15 13.01
C TYR A 189 -13.47 -18.69 12.17
N LYS A 190 -12.26 -18.21 12.40
CA LYS A 190 -11.03 -18.65 11.71
C LYS A 190 -9.97 -19.05 12.72
N ALA A 191 -9.12 -19.99 12.32
CA ALA A 191 -7.97 -20.39 13.12
C ALA A 191 -7.00 -19.22 13.35
N GLU A 192 -6.26 -19.25 14.46
CA GLU A 192 -5.32 -18.18 14.86
C GLU A 192 -4.26 -17.83 13.79
N HIS A 193 -3.85 -18.83 13.00
CA HIS A 193 -2.87 -18.62 11.93
C HIS A 193 -3.46 -18.02 10.64
N TYR A 194 -4.78 -17.98 10.49
CA TYR A 194 -5.43 -17.49 9.28
C TYR A 194 -5.22 -15.97 9.12
N ARG A 195 -4.95 -15.54 7.88
CA ARG A 195 -4.87 -14.14 7.47
C ARG A 195 -5.86 -13.90 6.34
N TYR A 196 -6.53 -12.77 6.39
CA TYR A 196 -7.45 -12.31 5.35
C TYR A 196 -6.69 -11.71 4.17
#